data_6b96a969c513a928b271a64bad1e2eee
#
_entry.id   6b96a969c513a928b271a64bad1e2eee
#
_cell.length_a   1.000
_cell.length_b   1.000
_cell.length_c   1.000
_cell.angle_alpha   90.00
_cell.angle_beta   90.00
_cell.angle_gamma   90.00
#
_symmetry.space_group_name_H-M   'P 1'
#
loop_
_entity.id
_entity.type
_entity.pdbx_description
1 polymer ?
#
loop_
_entity_poly.entity_id
_entity_poly.type
_entity_poly.pdbx_seq_one_letter_code
_entity_poly.pdbx_strand_id
1 'polypeptide(L)'
;TAGLKLVYSPLNGSGLVPVTQVLKDIGVTDITIVPDQEYPNGYFTTCSYPNPEIFEALEQGLNLAKETGADLMLATDPDADRVGIAMKCPDGSYELVSGNEVGVLLLDYICAGRIEKGTMPEKAVAVKSIVSTPLADAIAEHYGVELRSVLTGFKWIGDQIAQLEEAGEVDRFIFGFEESYGYLAGPYVRDKDAVIGSMLICEMAAYYRSIGSSLKQRMEEIYAQYGRYLNKVDSFEFPGLSGMDKMAGIMQGLRENPLTEVAGYKVVSVTDYTKPEETGLPSANVLIYKLENNETVIVRPSGTEPKIKIYYTTLGKDLAEAQAEKDKLAEALKPVMA
;
A
#
# COMPACT_ATOMS: atom_id res chain seq x y z
N THR A 1 8.29 -11.64 20.50
CA THR A 1 7.20 -12.27 19.70
C THR A 1 6.20 -13.01 20.60
N ALA A 2 6.27 -12.78 21.91
CA ALA A 2 5.58 -13.47 22.96
C ALA A 2 4.06 -13.65 22.72
N GLY A 3 3.66 -14.85 22.28
CA GLY A 3 2.27 -15.27 22.28
C GLY A 3 1.37 -14.57 21.24
N LEU A 4 1.93 -14.06 20.13
CA LEU A 4 1.13 -13.58 19.00
C LEU A 4 0.40 -14.77 18.36
N LYS A 5 -0.92 -14.74 18.33
CA LYS A 5 -1.76 -15.71 17.65
C LYS A 5 -2.06 -15.23 16.24
N LEU A 6 -1.62 -16.00 15.26
CA LEU A 6 -1.72 -15.67 13.84
C LEU A 6 -2.60 -16.67 13.11
N VAL A 7 -3.51 -16.17 12.27
CA VAL A 7 -4.09 -16.93 11.16
C VAL A 7 -3.36 -16.53 9.88
N TYR A 8 -2.90 -17.50 9.10
CA TYR A 8 -2.21 -17.29 7.85
C TYR A 8 -2.87 -18.05 6.70
N SER A 9 -3.02 -17.35 5.56
CA SER A 9 -3.42 -17.95 4.29
C SER A 9 -2.38 -17.67 3.21
N PRO A 10 -1.78 -18.71 2.59
CA PRO A 10 -0.96 -18.54 1.38
C PRO A 10 -1.80 -18.39 0.10
N LEU A 11 -3.13 -18.31 0.18
CA LEU A 11 -4.08 -18.23 -0.94
C LEU A 11 -3.77 -19.28 -2.04
N ASN A 12 -3.54 -20.54 -1.64
CA ASN A 12 -3.14 -21.64 -2.51
C ASN A 12 -1.86 -21.35 -3.34
N GLY A 13 -0.97 -20.52 -2.84
CA GLY A 13 0.27 -20.10 -3.48
C GLY A 13 1.54 -20.69 -2.87
N SER A 14 2.68 -20.11 -3.22
CA SER A 14 4.01 -20.57 -2.85
C SER A 14 4.49 -20.12 -1.46
N GLY A 15 3.76 -19.20 -0.81
CA GLY A 15 4.16 -18.56 0.43
C GLY A 15 4.18 -19.46 1.67
N LEU A 16 3.50 -20.63 1.66
CA LEU A 16 3.34 -21.48 2.83
C LEU A 16 4.66 -21.77 3.55
N VAL A 17 5.63 -22.32 2.84
CA VAL A 17 6.91 -22.76 3.43
C VAL A 17 7.78 -21.57 3.86
N PRO A 18 8.11 -20.60 3.00
CA PRO A 18 9.02 -19.52 3.38
C PRO A 18 8.45 -18.61 4.46
N VAL A 19 7.15 -18.28 4.40
CA VAL A 19 6.52 -17.42 5.41
C VAL A 19 6.43 -18.12 6.77
N THR A 20 5.95 -19.38 6.82
CA THR A 20 5.87 -20.09 8.10
C THR A 20 7.25 -20.36 8.69
N GLN A 21 8.30 -20.56 7.85
CA GLN A 21 9.65 -20.77 8.34
C GLN A 21 10.21 -19.48 8.95
N VAL A 22 10.17 -18.35 8.24
CA VAL A 22 10.70 -17.09 8.77
C VAL A 22 9.97 -16.65 10.04
N LEU A 23 8.65 -16.86 10.12
CA LEU A 23 7.86 -16.55 11.31
C LEU A 23 8.30 -17.40 12.51
N LYS A 24 8.52 -18.71 12.32
CA LYS A 24 9.04 -19.60 13.37
C LYS A 24 10.44 -19.18 13.81
N ASP A 25 11.31 -18.78 12.87
CA ASP A 25 12.67 -18.35 13.16
C ASP A 25 12.72 -17.10 14.03
N ILE A 26 11.74 -16.19 13.89
CA ILE A 26 11.57 -15.03 14.79
C ILE A 26 10.77 -15.33 16.05
N GLY A 27 10.32 -16.58 16.26
CA GLY A 27 9.61 -17.01 17.46
C GLY A 27 8.08 -16.82 17.43
N VAL A 28 7.47 -16.57 16.27
CA VAL A 28 6.02 -16.65 16.07
C VAL A 28 5.66 -18.09 15.75
N THR A 29 5.14 -18.81 16.73
CA THR A 29 4.89 -20.27 16.64
C THR A 29 3.43 -20.66 16.74
N ASP A 30 2.55 -19.76 17.21
CA ASP A 30 1.10 -19.98 17.27
C ASP A 30 0.46 -19.52 15.95
N ILE A 31 0.64 -20.35 14.91
CA ILE A 31 0.18 -20.08 13.55
C ILE A 31 -0.88 -21.11 13.17
N THR A 32 -2.09 -20.64 12.89
CA THR A 32 -3.18 -21.44 12.32
C THR A 32 -3.28 -21.16 10.83
N ILE A 33 -3.08 -22.18 9.99
CA ILE A 33 -3.20 -22.06 8.53
C ILE A 33 -4.64 -22.24 8.11
N VAL A 34 -5.12 -21.47 7.11
CA VAL A 34 -6.44 -21.66 6.50
C VAL A 34 -6.43 -22.97 5.70
N PRO A 35 -7.18 -24.01 6.12
CA PRO A 35 -7.00 -25.38 5.60
C PRO A 35 -7.22 -25.50 4.08
N ASP A 36 -8.29 -24.88 3.56
CA ASP A 36 -8.63 -24.97 2.12
C ASP A 36 -7.72 -24.16 1.22
N GLN A 37 -6.89 -23.28 1.80
CA GLN A 37 -5.97 -22.39 1.09
C GLN A 37 -4.50 -22.74 1.36
N GLU A 38 -4.22 -23.79 2.10
CA GLU A 38 -2.88 -24.15 2.59
C GLU A 38 -1.94 -24.54 1.44
N TYR A 39 -2.37 -25.48 0.59
CA TYR A 39 -1.49 -26.03 -0.44
C TYR A 39 -1.68 -25.35 -1.80
N PRO A 40 -0.61 -25.26 -2.62
CA PRO A 40 -0.70 -24.72 -3.97
C PRO A 40 -1.78 -25.41 -4.80
N ASN A 41 -2.68 -24.62 -5.36
CA ASN A 41 -3.75 -25.10 -6.22
C ASN A 41 -4.02 -24.09 -7.36
N GLY A 42 -3.55 -24.39 -8.56
CA GLY A 42 -3.69 -23.50 -9.73
C GLY A 42 -5.13 -23.30 -10.22
N TYR A 43 -6.11 -24.01 -9.67
CA TYR A 43 -7.54 -23.76 -9.96
C TYR A 43 -8.17 -22.72 -9.07
N PHE A 44 -7.54 -22.36 -7.95
CA PHE A 44 -8.02 -21.36 -6.97
C PHE A 44 -9.51 -21.52 -6.62
N THR A 45 -9.91 -22.75 -6.28
CA THR A 45 -11.32 -23.14 -6.08
C THR A 45 -12.01 -22.43 -4.93
N THR A 46 -11.23 -21.90 -3.98
CA THR A 46 -11.73 -21.18 -2.80
C THR A 46 -11.76 -19.65 -3.01
N CYS A 47 -11.10 -19.17 -4.05
CA CYS A 47 -10.97 -17.74 -4.34
C CYS A 47 -10.62 -17.53 -5.81
N SER A 48 -11.58 -17.05 -6.61
CA SER A 48 -11.37 -16.80 -8.05
C SER A 48 -10.33 -15.70 -8.33
N TYR A 49 -10.09 -14.84 -7.36
CA TYR A 49 -9.10 -13.76 -7.39
C TYR A 49 -8.23 -13.83 -6.13
N PRO A 50 -7.13 -14.60 -6.15
CA PRO A 50 -6.25 -14.78 -5.00
C PRO A 50 -5.34 -13.55 -4.76
N ASN A 51 -5.95 -12.42 -4.43
CA ASN A 51 -5.29 -11.14 -4.19
C ASN A 51 -5.66 -10.63 -2.79
N PRO A 52 -4.71 -10.38 -1.90
CA PRO A 52 -4.95 -9.90 -0.54
C PRO A 52 -5.58 -8.51 -0.44
N GLU A 53 -5.74 -7.79 -1.56
CA GLU A 53 -6.52 -6.55 -1.63
C GLU A 53 -8.04 -6.80 -1.59
N ILE A 54 -8.48 -8.01 -1.91
CA ILE A 54 -9.88 -8.35 -2.14
C ILE A 54 -10.45 -9.04 -0.90
N PHE A 55 -11.57 -8.51 -0.38
CA PHE A 55 -12.22 -9.04 0.81
C PHE A 55 -12.53 -10.54 0.69
N GLU A 56 -13.05 -10.98 -0.45
CA GLU A 56 -13.44 -12.37 -0.72
C GLU A 56 -12.26 -13.34 -0.59
N ALA A 57 -11.04 -12.89 -0.94
CA ALA A 57 -9.84 -13.69 -0.78
C ALA A 57 -9.49 -13.92 0.70
N LEU A 58 -9.84 -12.96 1.55
CA LEU A 58 -9.52 -12.98 2.98
C LEU A 58 -10.64 -13.57 3.84
N GLU A 59 -11.84 -13.82 3.29
CA GLU A 59 -13.04 -14.18 4.04
C GLU A 59 -12.84 -15.45 4.88
N GLN A 60 -12.26 -16.50 4.32
CA GLN A 60 -11.99 -17.75 5.09
C GLN A 60 -11.02 -17.50 6.25
N GLY A 61 -9.95 -16.75 5.99
CA GLY A 61 -8.98 -16.37 7.02
C GLY A 61 -9.61 -15.51 8.12
N LEU A 62 -10.49 -14.57 7.76
CA LEU A 62 -11.21 -13.73 8.72
C LEU A 62 -12.16 -14.55 9.60
N ASN A 63 -12.87 -15.51 9.02
CA ASN A 63 -13.76 -16.39 9.78
C ASN A 63 -12.96 -17.26 10.76
N LEU A 64 -11.86 -17.85 10.31
CA LEU A 64 -10.96 -18.63 11.15
C LEU A 64 -10.31 -17.77 12.26
N ALA A 65 -9.96 -16.51 11.95
CA ALA A 65 -9.43 -15.59 12.95
C ALA A 65 -10.45 -15.26 14.04
N LYS A 66 -11.72 -15.09 13.69
CA LYS A 66 -12.83 -14.91 14.66
C LYS A 66 -13.03 -16.13 15.52
N GLU A 67 -13.00 -17.33 14.95
CA GLU A 67 -13.17 -18.61 15.67
C GLU A 67 -12.03 -18.88 16.64
N THR A 68 -10.79 -18.64 16.23
CA THR A 68 -9.59 -18.88 17.05
C THR A 68 -9.26 -17.74 18.00
N GLY A 69 -9.84 -16.55 17.77
CA GLY A 69 -9.53 -15.35 18.52
C GLY A 69 -8.12 -14.80 18.21
N ALA A 70 -7.60 -15.04 17.00
CA ALA A 70 -6.28 -14.62 16.59
C ALA A 70 -6.07 -13.10 16.75
N ASP A 71 -4.85 -12.67 17.02
CA ASP A 71 -4.50 -11.26 17.14
C ASP A 71 -4.37 -10.58 15.76
N LEU A 72 -3.98 -11.38 14.76
CA LEU A 72 -3.72 -10.93 13.40
C LEU A 72 -4.14 -12.03 12.40
N MET A 73 -4.71 -11.63 11.28
CA MET A 73 -4.88 -12.45 10.08
C MET A 73 -3.96 -11.91 8.99
N LEU A 74 -3.24 -12.78 8.31
CA LEU A 74 -2.28 -12.47 7.26
C LEU A 74 -2.54 -13.35 6.04
N ALA A 75 -2.47 -12.77 4.85
CA ALA A 75 -2.54 -13.52 3.60
C ALA A 75 -1.49 -13.01 2.59
N THR A 76 -0.86 -13.95 1.88
CA THR A 76 0.01 -13.66 0.74
C THR A 76 -0.66 -14.07 -0.56
N ASP A 77 -0.37 -13.36 -1.65
CA ASP A 77 -0.79 -13.79 -2.97
C ASP A 77 -0.01 -15.04 -3.47
N PRO A 78 -0.40 -15.64 -4.60
CA PRO A 78 0.14 -16.94 -5.00
C PRO A 78 1.65 -16.99 -5.26
N ASP A 79 2.26 -15.93 -5.73
CA ASP A 79 3.71 -15.83 -5.94
C ASP A 79 4.47 -15.23 -4.74
N ALA A 80 3.72 -14.94 -3.64
CA ALA A 80 4.23 -14.44 -2.37
C ALA A 80 5.05 -13.15 -2.50
N ASP A 81 4.60 -12.23 -3.36
CA ASP A 81 5.18 -10.91 -3.49
C ASP A 81 4.34 -9.81 -2.81
N ARG A 82 3.05 -10.07 -2.51
CA ARG A 82 2.15 -9.17 -1.77
C ARG A 82 1.67 -9.80 -0.48
N VAL A 83 1.44 -8.97 0.54
CA VAL A 83 0.88 -9.40 1.81
C VAL A 83 -0.17 -8.40 2.31
N GLY A 84 -1.36 -8.93 2.61
CA GLY A 84 -2.45 -8.19 3.24
C GLY A 84 -2.76 -8.71 4.63
N ILE A 85 -3.32 -7.86 5.47
CA ILE A 85 -3.65 -8.20 6.86
C ILE A 85 -5.04 -7.73 7.27
N ALA A 86 -5.58 -8.41 8.28
CA ALA A 86 -6.66 -7.89 9.11
C ALA A 86 -6.20 -7.90 10.56
N MET A 87 -6.37 -6.77 11.24
CA MET A 87 -6.03 -6.62 12.65
C MET A 87 -7.26 -6.74 13.52
N LYS A 88 -7.08 -7.33 14.72
CA LYS A 88 -8.12 -7.41 15.72
C LYS A 88 -8.32 -6.05 16.39
N CYS A 89 -9.56 -5.59 16.45
CA CYS A 89 -9.97 -4.39 17.14
C CYS A 89 -10.25 -4.64 18.62
N PRO A 90 -10.26 -3.59 19.47
CA PRO A 90 -10.55 -3.73 20.90
C PRO A 90 -11.92 -4.35 21.24
N ASP A 91 -12.90 -4.18 20.35
CA ASP A 91 -14.24 -4.77 20.48
C ASP A 91 -14.31 -6.25 20.04
N GLY A 92 -13.19 -6.81 19.57
CA GLY A 92 -13.06 -8.17 19.06
C GLY A 92 -13.43 -8.35 17.59
N SER A 93 -13.84 -7.29 16.89
CA SER A 93 -14.01 -7.29 15.44
C SER A 93 -12.66 -7.31 14.71
N TYR A 94 -12.69 -7.51 13.41
CA TYR A 94 -11.48 -7.44 12.56
C TYR A 94 -11.65 -6.38 11.49
N GLU A 95 -10.62 -5.58 11.31
CA GLU A 95 -10.54 -4.53 10.30
C GLU A 95 -9.44 -4.86 9.27
N LEU A 96 -9.80 -4.81 8.00
CA LEU A 96 -8.83 -4.93 6.91
C LEU A 96 -7.96 -3.67 6.86
N VAL A 97 -6.67 -3.88 6.74
CA VAL A 97 -5.69 -2.78 6.67
C VAL A 97 -5.28 -2.60 5.22
N SER A 98 -5.42 -1.40 4.70
CA SER A 98 -5.03 -1.10 3.31
C SER A 98 -3.51 -1.19 3.11
N GLY A 99 -3.08 -1.40 1.87
CA GLY A 99 -1.65 -1.44 1.54
C GLY A 99 -0.92 -0.15 1.90
N ASN A 100 -1.58 0.99 1.80
CA ASN A 100 -1.05 2.27 2.25
C ASN A 100 -0.87 2.32 3.78
N GLU A 101 -1.85 1.86 4.55
CA GLU A 101 -1.77 1.84 6.02
C GLU A 101 -0.67 0.88 6.51
N VAL A 102 -0.56 -0.30 5.92
CA VAL A 102 0.55 -1.22 6.23
C VAL A 102 1.89 -0.59 5.86
N GLY A 103 1.98 0.06 4.69
CA GLY A 103 3.20 0.75 4.24
C GLY A 103 3.67 1.81 5.23
N VAL A 104 2.77 2.66 5.73
CA VAL A 104 3.14 3.71 6.69
C VAL A 104 3.41 3.17 8.10
N LEU A 105 2.68 2.14 8.54
CA LEU A 105 2.98 1.44 9.80
C LEU A 105 4.38 0.81 9.78
N LEU A 106 4.74 0.16 8.68
CA LEU A 106 6.09 -0.42 8.52
C LEU A 106 7.17 0.65 8.43
N LEU A 107 6.95 1.73 7.68
CA LEU A 107 7.91 2.83 7.57
C LEU A 107 8.18 3.44 8.96
N ASP A 108 7.13 3.75 9.71
CA ASP A 108 7.22 4.27 11.07
C ASP A 108 7.96 3.31 12.00
N TYR A 109 7.57 2.03 11.99
CA TYR A 109 8.18 0.99 12.84
C TYR A 109 9.67 0.78 12.52
N ILE A 110 10.04 0.69 11.24
CA ILE A 110 11.43 0.53 10.80
C ILE A 110 12.27 1.74 11.22
N CYS A 111 11.77 2.95 11.00
CA CYS A 111 12.49 4.17 11.38
C CYS A 111 12.69 4.27 12.89
N ALA A 112 11.63 4.12 13.68
CA ALA A 112 11.71 4.17 15.14
C ALA A 112 12.66 3.10 15.69
N GLY A 113 12.52 1.85 15.23
CA GLY A 113 13.36 0.73 15.68
C GLY A 113 14.84 0.89 15.31
N ARG A 114 15.14 1.42 14.11
CA ARG A 114 16.52 1.68 13.70
C ARG A 114 17.17 2.81 14.50
N ILE A 115 16.41 3.86 14.82
CA ILE A 115 16.88 4.96 15.69
C ILE A 115 17.15 4.44 17.09
N GLU A 116 16.21 3.71 17.68
CA GLU A 116 16.35 3.12 19.02
C GLU A 116 17.59 2.23 19.14
N LYS A 117 17.86 1.41 18.09
CA LYS A 117 19.01 0.50 18.05
C LYS A 117 20.31 1.15 17.56
N GLY A 118 20.29 2.42 17.17
CA GLY A 118 21.46 3.10 16.60
C GLY A 118 21.92 2.53 15.26
N THR A 119 21.01 1.96 14.47
CA THR A 119 21.28 1.33 13.16
C THR A 119 20.67 2.09 11.99
N MET A 120 20.16 3.30 12.20
CA MET A 120 19.68 4.16 11.12
C MET A 120 20.87 4.61 10.27
N PRO A 121 20.87 4.33 8.95
CA PRO A 121 21.94 4.80 8.09
C PRO A 121 21.96 6.32 8.02
N GLU A 122 23.15 6.88 7.83
CA GLU A 122 23.28 8.28 7.48
C GLU A 122 22.61 8.53 6.12
N LYS A 123 21.72 9.54 6.02
CA LYS A 123 20.92 9.83 4.83
C LYS A 123 20.09 8.62 4.36
N ALA A 124 19.39 7.96 5.29
CA ALA A 124 18.51 6.85 4.98
C ALA A 124 17.53 7.17 3.84
N VAL A 125 17.28 6.19 2.97
CA VAL A 125 16.40 6.31 1.81
C VAL A 125 15.25 5.34 1.94
N ALA A 126 14.03 5.84 1.80
CA ALA A 126 12.83 5.03 1.55
C ALA A 126 12.25 5.39 0.17
N VAL A 127 11.49 4.48 -0.43
CA VAL A 127 10.93 4.67 -1.78
C VAL A 127 9.46 4.27 -1.79
N LYS A 128 8.62 5.08 -2.44
CA LYS A 128 7.20 4.75 -2.65
C LYS A 128 6.76 5.02 -4.08
N SER A 129 5.62 4.47 -4.50
CA SER A 129 4.99 4.87 -5.77
C SER A 129 4.37 6.26 -5.66
N ILE A 130 4.27 6.98 -6.80
CA ILE A 130 3.61 8.31 -6.88
C ILE A 130 2.12 8.28 -6.51
N VAL A 131 1.49 7.11 -6.53
CA VAL A 131 0.08 6.92 -6.15
C VAL A 131 -0.10 6.42 -4.72
N SER A 132 1.00 6.12 -4.01
CA SER A 132 0.98 5.78 -2.58
C SER A 132 0.76 7.02 -1.71
N THR A 133 0.23 6.78 -0.51
CA THR A 133 -0.22 7.84 0.41
C THR A 133 0.83 8.92 0.71
N PRO A 134 0.46 10.22 0.67
CA PRO A 134 1.31 11.32 1.16
C PRO A 134 1.59 11.28 2.66
N LEU A 135 0.86 10.49 3.45
CA LEU A 135 1.17 10.29 4.87
C LEU A 135 2.60 9.77 5.08
N ALA A 136 3.11 8.99 4.12
CA ALA A 136 4.49 8.52 4.16
C ALA A 136 5.52 9.67 4.06
N ASP A 137 5.19 10.76 3.36
CA ASP A 137 6.07 11.95 3.26
C ASP A 137 6.23 12.62 4.63
N ALA A 138 5.12 12.79 5.36
CA ALA A 138 5.13 13.38 6.71
C ALA A 138 5.91 12.50 7.72
N ILE A 139 5.77 11.18 7.62
CA ILE A 139 6.52 10.23 8.48
C ILE A 139 8.01 10.29 8.16
N ALA A 140 8.37 10.25 6.87
CA ALA A 140 9.78 10.31 6.45
C ALA A 140 10.44 11.63 6.86
N GLU A 141 9.75 12.76 6.74
CA GLU A 141 10.21 14.07 7.20
C GLU A 141 10.48 14.06 8.72
N HIS A 142 9.56 13.49 9.50
CA HIS A 142 9.70 13.38 10.95
C HIS A 142 10.99 12.63 11.36
N TYR A 143 11.31 11.56 10.65
CA TYR A 143 12.51 10.74 10.93
C TYR A 143 13.78 11.19 10.20
N GLY A 144 13.71 12.23 9.37
CA GLY A 144 14.84 12.70 8.56
C GLY A 144 15.27 11.72 7.47
N VAL A 145 14.32 10.95 6.92
CA VAL A 145 14.53 9.97 5.85
C VAL A 145 14.25 10.63 4.50
N GLU A 146 15.16 10.44 3.54
CA GLU A 146 14.94 10.81 2.13
C GLU A 146 13.88 9.89 1.53
N LEU A 147 12.66 10.41 1.31
CA LEU A 147 11.61 9.64 0.65
C LEU A 147 11.58 9.95 -0.84
N ARG A 148 11.83 8.94 -1.68
CA ARG A 148 11.78 9.04 -3.13
C ARG A 148 10.43 8.53 -3.64
N SER A 149 9.75 9.36 -4.46
CA SER A 149 8.53 8.95 -5.15
C SER A 149 8.86 8.55 -6.58
N VAL A 150 8.47 7.32 -6.98
CA VAL A 150 8.75 6.76 -8.30
C VAL A 150 7.45 6.36 -9.00
N LEU A 151 7.51 6.07 -10.30
CA LEU A 151 6.35 5.57 -11.04
C LEU A 151 5.83 4.26 -10.46
N THR A 152 4.57 3.93 -10.75
CA THR A 152 3.97 2.65 -10.35
C THR A 152 4.66 1.47 -11.02
N GLY A 153 4.85 0.42 -10.24
CA GLY A 153 5.57 -0.79 -10.61
C GLY A 153 6.88 -0.92 -9.85
N PHE A 154 7.02 -2.01 -9.10
CA PHE A 154 8.12 -2.22 -8.15
C PHE A 154 9.50 -2.19 -8.81
N LYS A 155 9.57 -2.42 -10.13
CA LYS A 155 10.81 -2.24 -10.91
C LYS A 155 11.46 -0.86 -10.72
N TRP A 156 10.65 0.19 -10.47
CA TRP A 156 11.16 1.54 -10.24
C TRP A 156 11.75 1.70 -8.84
N ILE A 157 11.20 0.97 -7.85
CA ILE A 157 11.83 0.85 -6.52
C ILE A 157 13.14 0.08 -6.65
N GLY A 158 13.13 -1.04 -7.39
CA GLY A 158 14.34 -1.79 -7.71
C GLY A 158 15.41 -0.97 -8.41
N ASP A 159 15.01 -0.07 -9.33
CA ASP A 159 15.92 0.86 -10.00
C ASP A 159 16.58 1.84 -9.01
N GLN A 160 15.84 2.37 -8.03
CA GLN A 160 16.41 3.23 -6.98
C GLN A 160 17.45 2.49 -6.12
N ILE A 161 17.22 1.20 -5.84
CA ILE A 161 18.19 0.37 -5.15
C ILE A 161 19.44 0.18 -6.02
N ALA A 162 19.28 -0.09 -7.33
CA ALA A 162 20.39 -0.24 -8.25
C ALA A 162 21.22 1.04 -8.35
N GLN A 163 20.60 2.23 -8.41
CA GLN A 163 21.30 3.50 -8.41
C GLN A 163 22.10 3.73 -7.14
N LEU A 164 21.57 3.37 -5.96
CA LEU A 164 22.30 3.41 -4.69
C LEU A 164 23.48 2.43 -4.67
N GLU A 165 23.30 1.25 -5.26
CA GLU A 165 24.37 0.24 -5.36
C GLU A 165 25.51 0.72 -6.27
N GLU A 166 25.19 1.28 -7.44
CA GLU A 166 26.17 1.90 -8.35
C GLU A 166 26.94 3.06 -7.70
N ALA A 167 26.28 3.81 -6.82
CA ALA A 167 26.90 4.87 -6.04
C ALA A 167 27.73 4.36 -4.84
N GLY A 168 27.70 3.05 -4.53
CA GLY A 168 28.31 2.48 -3.32
C GLY A 168 27.59 2.83 -2.03
N GLU A 169 26.31 3.18 -2.10
CA GLU A 169 25.48 3.69 -1.00
C GLU A 169 24.25 2.79 -0.73
N VAL A 170 24.27 1.53 -1.16
CA VAL A 170 23.10 0.62 -1.09
C VAL A 170 22.55 0.46 0.33
N ASP A 171 23.40 0.54 1.35
CA ASP A 171 23.02 0.43 2.76
C ASP A 171 22.12 1.58 3.24
N ARG A 172 22.01 2.65 2.47
CA ARG A 172 21.06 3.74 2.74
C ARG A 172 19.60 3.33 2.52
N PHE A 173 19.33 2.33 1.64
CA PHE A 173 17.97 1.85 1.40
C PHE A 173 17.45 1.09 2.62
N ILE A 174 16.37 1.60 3.22
CA ILE A 174 15.76 0.98 4.40
C ILE A 174 14.40 0.34 4.13
N PHE A 175 13.61 0.91 3.19
CA PHE A 175 12.26 0.43 2.91
C PHE A 175 11.73 0.93 1.56
N GLY A 176 10.94 0.09 0.90
CA GLY A 176 10.18 0.46 -0.29
C GLY A 176 8.79 -0.16 -0.27
N PHE A 177 7.77 0.56 -0.76
CA PHE A 177 6.42 0.02 -0.82
C PHE A 177 5.56 0.62 -1.94
N GLU A 178 4.54 -0.15 -2.31
CA GLU A 178 3.43 0.29 -3.16
C GLU A 178 2.10 0.11 -2.43
N GLU A 179 1.12 0.94 -2.76
CA GLU A 179 -0.24 0.89 -2.21
C GLU A 179 -0.94 -0.46 -2.46
N SER A 180 -0.47 -1.20 -3.47
CA SER A 180 -0.98 -2.51 -3.88
C SER A 180 -0.38 -3.67 -3.07
N TYR A 181 -0.09 -3.45 -1.78
CA TYR A 181 0.34 -4.47 -0.81
C TYR A 181 1.73 -5.06 -1.06
N GLY A 182 2.57 -4.37 -1.83
CA GLY A 182 3.96 -4.76 -2.09
C GLY A 182 4.94 -4.01 -1.20
N TYR A 183 5.82 -4.74 -0.50
CA TYR A 183 6.80 -4.18 0.45
C TYR A 183 8.17 -4.83 0.25
N LEU A 184 9.22 -4.06 0.54
CA LEU A 184 10.59 -4.56 0.59
C LEU A 184 11.39 -3.81 1.65
N ALA A 185 12.09 -4.53 2.53
CA ALA A 185 12.96 -3.95 3.55
C ALA A 185 14.37 -4.53 3.43
N GLY A 186 15.20 -3.82 2.71
CA GLY A 186 16.60 -4.22 2.45
C GLY A 186 16.88 -4.46 0.96
N PRO A 187 18.15 -4.37 0.54
CA PRO A 187 18.54 -4.34 -0.87
C PRO A 187 18.86 -5.71 -1.48
N TYR A 188 18.52 -6.82 -0.84
CA TYR A 188 18.90 -8.18 -1.24
C TYR A 188 18.14 -8.71 -2.47
N VAL A 189 16.98 -8.14 -2.80
CA VAL A 189 16.20 -8.38 -4.04
C VAL A 189 15.78 -7.06 -4.69
N ARG A 190 15.19 -7.11 -5.89
CA ARG A 190 14.75 -5.93 -6.66
C ARG A 190 13.25 -5.93 -6.95
N ASP A 191 12.50 -6.73 -6.21
CA ASP A 191 11.05 -6.80 -6.29
C ASP A 191 10.44 -6.90 -4.90
N LYS A 192 9.12 -6.85 -4.83
CA LYS A 192 8.31 -7.05 -3.63
C LYS A 192 8.62 -8.40 -3.00
N ASP A 193 8.62 -8.44 -1.69
CA ASP A 193 8.85 -9.66 -0.94
C ASP A 193 7.85 -9.79 0.22
N ALA A 194 6.83 -10.63 0.03
CA ALA A 194 5.84 -10.88 1.08
C ALA A 194 6.39 -11.68 2.26
N VAL A 195 7.51 -12.38 2.11
CA VAL A 195 8.14 -13.11 3.22
C VAL A 195 8.71 -12.14 4.25
N ILE A 196 9.51 -11.15 3.78
CA ILE A 196 10.01 -10.09 4.68
C ILE A 196 8.86 -9.19 5.17
N GLY A 197 7.88 -8.90 4.31
CA GLY A 197 6.69 -8.14 4.71
C GLY A 197 5.94 -8.83 5.84
N SER A 198 5.68 -10.12 5.73
CA SER A 198 5.03 -10.95 6.76
C SER A 198 5.83 -10.99 8.06
N MET A 199 7.15 -11.15 7.96
CA MET A 199 8.05 -11.16 9.11
C MET A 199 7.97 -9.84 9.88
N LEU A 200 8.12 -8.71 9.19
CA LEU A 200 8.09 -7.38 9.82
C LEU A 200 6.71 -7.01 10.38
N ILE A 201 5.64 -7.36 9.69
CA ILE A 201 4.27 -7.15 10.19
C ILE A 201 4.04 -7.91 11.49
N CYS A 202 4.45 -9.18 11.56
CA CYS A 202 4.30 -10.00 12.77
C CYS A 202 5.22 -9.53 13.90
N GLU A 203 6.46 -9.12 13.59
CA GLU A 203 7.38 -8.52 14.56
C GLU A 203 6.79 -7.24 15.15
N MET A 204 6.31 -6.33 14.29
CA MET A 204 5.66 -5.08 14.68
C MET A 204 4.41 -5.33 15.55
N ALA A 205 3.54 -6.26 15.16
CA ALA A 205 2.34 -6.62 15.93
C ALA A 205 2.71 -7.16 17.32
N ALA A 206 3.71 -8.04 17.39
CA ALA A 206 4.22 -8.59 18.64
C ALA A 206 4.88 -7.52 19.52
N TYR A 207 5.61 -6.58 18.92
CA TYR A 207 6.22 -5.45 19.63
C TYR A 207 5.17 -4.58 20.30
N TYR A 208 4.18 -4.08 19.55
CA TYR A 208 3.11 -3.24 20.12
C TYR A 208 2.32 -3.99 21.19
N ARG A 209 2.01 -5.27 20.98
CA ARG A 209 1.38 -6.10 22.02
C ARG A 209 2.24 -6.17 23.30
N SER A 210 3.56 -6.32 23.17
CA SER A 210 4.47 -6.44 24.31
C SER A 210 4.52 -5.19 25.21
N ILE A 211 4.23 -4.04 24.64
CA ILE A 211 4.15 -2.75 25.36
C ILE A 211 2.71 -2.36 25.73
N GLY A 212 1.75 -3.28 25.59
CA GLY A 212 0.35 -3.04 25.93
C GLY A 212 -0.43 -2.19 24.93
N SER A 213 0.06 -2.11 23.67
CA SER A 213 -0.58 -1.41 22.55
C SER A 213 -1.03 -2.40 21.46
N SER A 214 -1.44 -1.88 20.32
CA SER A 214 -1.84 -2.67 19.15
C SER A 214 -1.54 -1.92 17.84
N LEU A 215 -1.58 -2.63 16.71
CA LEU A 215 -1.45 -2.00 15.38
C LEU A 215 -2.55 -0.94 15.16
N LYS A 216 -3.78 -1.23 15.59
CA LYS A 216 -4.90 -0.27 15.49
C LYS A 216 -4.60 1.00 16.28
N GLN A 217 -4.16 0.87 17.52
CA GLN A 217 -3.82 2.02 18.35
C GLN A 217 -2.66 2.81 17.73
N ARG A 218 -1.62 2.15 17.24
CA ARG A 218 -0.51 2.85 16.57
C ARG A 218 -0.96 3.59 15.32
N MET A 219 -1.84 3.00 14.50
CA MET A 219 -2.39 3.68 13.33
C MET A 219 -3.18 4.94 13.71
N GLU A 220 -3.99 4.89 14.78
CA GLU A 220 -4.71 6.05 15.29
C GLU A 220 -3.76 7.14 15.83
N GLU A 221 -2.65 6.76 16.46
CA GLU A 221 -1.61 7.70 16.91
C GLU A 221 -0.94 8.40 15.71
N ILE A 222 -0.62 7.66 14.65
CA ILE A 222 -0.09 8.20 13.39
C ILE A 222 -1.07 9.20 12.78
N TYR A 223 -2.35 8.85 12.70
CA TYR A 223 -3.38 9.76 12.21
C TYR A 223 -3.56 11.01 13.09
N ALA A 224 -3.49 10.85 14.40
CA ALA A 224 -3.55 11.99 15.33
C ALA A 224 -2.36 12.94 15.17
N GLN A 225 -1.18 12.41 14.84
CA GLN A 225 0.05 13.19 14.70
C GLN A 225 0.15 13.91 13.36
N TYR A 226 -0.23 13.24 12.25
CA TYR A 226 0.04 13.70 10.88
C TYR A 226 -1.22 14.04 10.07
N GLY A 227 -2.41 13.73 10.60
CA GLY A 227 -3.68 13.86 9.90
C GLY A 227 -4.23 12.52 9.40
N ARG A 228 -5.55 12.43 9.35
CA ARG A 228 -6.23 11.22 8.87
C ARG A 228 -6.37 11.27 7.35
N TYR A 229 -5.51 10.55 6.70
CA TYR A 229 -5.54 10.34 5.26
C TYR A 229 -6.42 9.15 4.90
N LEU A 230 -7.29 9.30 3.92
CA LEU A 230 -8.01 8.22 3.27
C LEU A 230 -7.54 8.11 1.83
N ASN A 231 -7.06 6.93 1.44
CA ASN A 231 -6.66 6.63 0.08
C ASN A 231 -7.63 5.61 -0.52
N LYS A 232 -8.29 5.98 -1.61
CA LYS A 232 -9.24 5.12 -2.33
C LYS A 232 -8.98 5.18 -3.82
N VAL A 233 -9.40 4.14 -4.54
CA VAL A 233 -9.28 4.05 -5.99
C VAL A 233 -10.63 3.64 -6.58
N ASP A 234 -11.05 4.35 -7.62
CA ASP A 234 -12.17 3.97 -8.48
C ASP A 234 -11.64 3.56 -9.85
N SER A 235 -12.25 2.55 -10.45
CA SER A 235 -11.92 2.06 -11.79
C SER A 235 -13.08 2.30 -12.74
N PHE A 236 -12.81 2.95 -13.86
CA PHE A 236 -13.77 3.21 -14.92
C PHE A 236 -13.40 2.33 -16.13
N GLU A 237 -14.28 1.43 -16.50
CA GLU A 237 -14.07 0.51 -17.60
C GLU A 237 -14.73 1.04 -18.88
N PHE A 238 -14.05 0.87 -20.00
CA PHE A 238 -14.51 1.28 -21.32
C PHE A 238 -14.60 0.05 -22.22
N PRO A 239 -15.69 -0.75 -22.12
CA PRO A 239 -15.82 -1.99 -22.86
C PRO A 239 -15.98 -1.75 -24.36
N GLY A 240 -15.54 -2.73 -25.16
CA GLY A 240 -15.66 -2.72 -26.61
C GLY A 240 -14.41 -2.26 -27.35
N LEU A 241 -14.45 -2.37 -28.68
CA LEU A 241 -13.30 -2.12 -29.55
C LEU A 241 -12.78 -0.68 -29.50
N SER A 242 -13.64 0.30 -29.21
CA SER A 242 -13.28 1.72 -29.10
C SER A 242 -12.86 2.14 -27.69
N GLY A 243 -12.81 1.22 -26.74
CA GLY A 243 -12.51 1.56 -25.33
C GLY A 243 -11.16 2.21 -25.13
N MET A 244 -10.12 1.73 -25.83
CA MET A 244 -8.78 2.32 -25.78
C MET A 244 -8.75 3.74 -26.35
N ASP A 245 -9.46 3.98 -27.48
CA ASP A 245 -9.52 5.31 -28.10
C ASP A 245 -10.27 6.30 -27.21
N LYS A 246 -11.36 5.85 -26.59
CA LYS A 246 -12.13 6.68 -25.62
C LYS A 246 -11.25 7.07 -24.43
N MET A 247 -10.54 6.11 -23.87
CA MET A 247 -9.61 6.34 -22.76
C MET A 247 -8.50 7.33 -23.15
N ALA A 248 -7.91 7.16 -24.33
CA ALA A 248 -6.90 8.09 -24.87
C ALA A 248 -7.47 9.51 -25.08
N GLY A 249 -8.70 9.61 -25.60
CA GLY A 249 -9.42 10.88 -25.75
C GLY A 249 -9.67 11.61 -24.44
N ILE A 250 -10.07 10.88 -23.39
CA ILE A 250 -10.25 11.46 -22.04
C ILE A 250 -8.92 12.03 -21.52
N MET A 251 -7.84 11.27 -21.62
CA MET A 251 -6.52 11.72 -21.13
C MET A 251 -5.99 12.92 -21.93
N GLN A 252 -6.24 12.94 -23.25
CA GLN A 252 -5.89 14.09 -24.09
C GLN A 252 -6.74 15.31 -23.71
N GLY A 253 -8.04 15.16 -23.54
CA GLY A 253 -8.93 16.25 -23.12
C GLY A 253 -8.52 16.88 -21.79
N LEU A 254 -8.13 16.05 -20.80
CA LEU A 254 -7.62 16.52 -19.52
C LEU A 254 -6.29 17.28 -19.61
N ARG A 255 -5.46 17.01 -20.64
CA ARG A 255 -4.22 17.75 -20.90
C ARG A 255 -4.46 19.07 -21.63
N GLU A 256 -5.34 19.05 -22.62
CA GLU A 256 -5.69 20.24 -23.40
C GLU A 256 -6.51 21.25 -22.58
N ASN A 257 -7.39 20.75 -21.72
CA ASN A 257 -8.24 21.53 -20.83
C ASN A 257 -8.15 21.02 -19.38
N PRO A 258 -7.02 21.31 -18.68
CA PRO A 258 -6.84 20.84 -17.33
C PRO A 258 -7.97 21.32 -16.40
N LEU A 259 -8.35 20.46 -15.46
CA LEU A 259 -9.29 20.82 -14.43
C LEU A 259 -8.73 21.98 -13.59
N THR A 260 -9.52 23.03 -13.42
CA THR A 260 -9.20 24.19 -12.58
C THR A 260 -9.83 24.10 -11.21
N GLU A 261 -10.85 23.24 -11.09
CA GLU A 261 -11.61 22.99 -9.88
C GLU A 261 -12.15 21.55 -9.87
N VAL A 262 -12.20 20.92 -8.71
CA VAL A 262 -12.87 19.61 -8.48
C VAL A 262 -13.70 19.72 -7.22
N ALA A 263 -15.01 19.44 -7.31
CA ALA A 263 -15.96 19.48 -6.19
C ALA A 263 -15.98 20.81 -5.40
N GLY A 264 -15.71 21.95 -6.06
CA GLY A 264 -15.66 23.27 -5.42
C GLY A 264 -14.27 23.65 -4.89
N TYR A 265 -13.28 22.74 -4.91
CA TYR A 265 -11.89 23.01 -4.51
C TYR A 265 -11.05 23.40 -5.72
N LYS A 266 -10.31 24.49 -5.61
CA LYS A 266 -9.38 24.93 -6.66
C LYS A 266 -8.25 23.93 -6.83
N VAL A 267 -7.89 23.67 -8.09
CA VAL A 267 -6.65 22.96 -8.43
C VAL A 267 -5.48 23.94 -8.30
N VAL A 268 -4.56 23.66 -7.38
CA VAL A 268 -3.39 24.49 -7.13
C VAL A 268 -2.18 24.08 -7.96
N SER A 269 -2.11 22.81 -8.39
CA SER A 269 -1.10 22.35 -9.34
C SER A 269 -1.57 21.13 -10.11
N VAL A 270 -1.08 21.02 -11.35
CA VAL A 270 -1.24 19.85 -12.21
C VAL A 270 0.14 19.36 -12.59
N THR A 271 0.42 18.06 -12.35
CA THR A 271 1.65 17.42 -12.77
C THR A 271 1.34 16.41 -13.87
N ASP A 272 1.94 16.60 -15.05
CA ASP A 272 1.81 15.67 -16.18
C ASP A 272 3.09 14.85 -16.33
N TYR A 273 3.01 13.56 -16.03
CA TYR A 273 4.16 12.66 -16.10
C TYR A 273 4.54 12.24 -17.52
N THR A 274 3.86 12.74 -18.55
CA THR A 274 4.39 12.63 -19.92
C THR A 274 5.57 13.56 -20.20
N LYS A 275 5.91 14.43 -19.22
CA LYS A 275 6.97 15.44 -19.30
C LYS A 275 8.11 15.14 -18.33
N PRO A 276 9.09 14.31 -18.73
CA PRO A 276 10.23 13.95 -17.88
C PRO A 276 11.05 15.15 -17.41
N GLU A 277 11.14 16.21 -18.22
CA GLU A 277 11.85 17.45 -17.90
C GLU A 277 11.25 18.22 -16.73
N GLU A 278 9.93 18.06 -16.47
CA GLU A 278 9.24 18.70 -15.35
C GLU A 278 9.24 17.81 -14.10
N THR A 279 9.18 16.48 -14.27
CA THR A 279 9.00 15.53 -13.18
C THR A 279 10.28 14.88 -12.68
N GLY A 280 11.34 14.87 -13.51
CA GLY A 280 12.57 14.14 -13.23
C GLY A 280 12.43 12.60 -13.30
N LEU A 281 11.24 12.10 -13.68
CA LEU A 281 10.93 10.67 -13.81
C LEU A 281 10.73 10.30 -15.28
N PRO A 282 10.87 9.01 -15.65
CA PRO A 282 10.55 8.55 -16.98
C PRO A 282 9.11 8.89 -17.39
N SER A 283 8.88 9.04 -18.71
CA SER A 283 7.54 9.38 -19.21
C SER A 283 6.50 8.31 -18.85
N ALA A 284 5.39 8.75 -18.29
CA ALA A 284 4.26 7.90 -17.95
C ALA A 284 2.93 8.63 -18.18
N ASN A 285 1.90 7.90 -18.59
CA ASN A 285 0.58 8.48 -18.83
C ASN A 285 -0.18 8.64 -17.49
N VAL A 286 0.20 9.64 -16.70
CA VAL A 286 -0.38 9.94 -15.38
C VAL A 286 -0.54 11.45 -15.23
N LEU A 287 -1.67 11.88 -14.68
CA LEU A 287 -1.95 13.26 -14.28
C LEU A 287 -2.22 13.30 -12.77
N ILE A 288 -1.55 14.21 -12.07
CA ILE A 288 -1.79 14.47 -10.64
C ILE A 288 -2.33 15.88 -10.48
N TYR A 289 -3.51 16.00 -9.87
CA TYR A 289 -4.14 17.24 -9.48
C TYR A 289 -4.04 17.42 -7.96
N LYS A 290 -3.35 18.47 -7.51
CA LYS A 290 -3.36 18.88 -6.09
C LYS A 290 -4.40 19.95 -5.87
N LEU A 291 -5.21 19.80 -4.84
CA LEU A 291 -6.29 20.72 -4.49
C LEU A 291 -5.85 21.65 -3.34
N GLU A 292 -6.51 22.80 -3.23
CA GLU A 292 -6.19 23.83 -2.23
C GLU A 292 -6.35 23.36 -0.77
N ASN A 293 -7.14 22.33 -0.54
CA ASN A 293 -7.35 21.69 0.78
C ASN A 293 -6.34 20.54 1.06
N ASN A 294 -5.25 20.45 0.29
CA ASN A 294 -4.22 19.40 0.34
C ASN A 294 -4.67 18.00 -0.08
N GLU A 295 -5.87 17.87 -0.63
CA GLU A 295 -6.31 16.63 -1.24
C GLU A 295 -5.72 16.43 -2.64
N THR A 296 -5.74 15.19 -3.11
CA THR A 296 -5.12 14.85 -4.38
C THR A 296 -6.01 13.91 -5.19
N VAL A 297 -6.08 14.17 -6.48
CA VAL A 297 -6.69 13.29 -7.47
C VAL A 297 -5.63 12.89 -8.50
N ILE A 298 -5.48 11.59 -8.72
CA ILE A 298 -4.53 11.06 -9.71
C ILE A 298 -5.32 10.28 -10.76
N VAL A 299 -5.15 10.65 -12.02
CA VAL A 299 -5.80 9.98 -13.16
C VAL A 299 -4.75 9.17 -13.92
N ARG A 300 -4.96 7.84 -13.97
CA ARG A 300 -4.01 6.90 -14.60
C ARG A 300 -4.75 5.86 -15.43
N PRO A 301 -4.57 5.85 -16.76
CA PRO A 301 -5.08 4.76 -17.58
C PRO A 301 -4.26 3.48 -17.38
N SER A 302 -4.91 2.33 -17.53
CA SER A 302 -4.23 1.04 -17.61
C SER A 302 -3.46 0.94 -18.93
N GLY A 303 -2.27 0.34 -18.89
CA GLY A 303 -1.49 0.06 -20.10
C GLY A 303 -1.96 -1.18 -20.90
N THR A 304 -2.76 -2.04 -20.28
CA THR A 304 -3.13 -3.36 -20.84
C THR A 304 -4.64 -3.57 -21.00
N GLU A 305 -5.44 -2.79 -20.30
CA GLU A 305 -6.90 -2.94 -20.27
C GLU A 305 -7.57 -1.58 -20.54
N PRO A 306 -8.74 -1.56 -21.20
CA PRO A 306 -9.47 -0.32 -21.44
C PRO A 306 -10.14 0.20 -20.17
N LYS A 307 -9.35 0.65 -19.24
CA LYS A 307 -9.82 1.24 -17.96
C LYS A 307 -8.94 2.39 -17.49
N ILE A 308 -9.56 3.37 -16.85
CA ILE A 308 -8.88 4.46 -16.13
C ILE A 308 -9.08 4.23 -14.64
N LYS A 309 -8.00 4.30 -13.87
CA LYS A 309 -8.03 4.35 -12.42
C LYS A 309 -7.93 5.81 -11.95
N ILE A 310 -8.78 6.19 -11.02
CA ILE A 310 -8.67 7.46 -10.31
C ILE A 310 -8.34 7.15 -8.86
N TYR A 311 -7.21 7.66 -8.40
CA TYR A 311 -6.77 7.56 -7.01
C TYR A 311 -7.15 8.86 -6.30
N TYR A 312 -7.78 8.73 -5.17
CA TYR A 312 -8.17 9.85 -4.30
C TYR A 312 -7.36 9.78 -3.02
N THR A 313 -6.79 10.90 -2.64
CA THR A 313 -6.29 11.10 -1.28
C THR A 313 -7.10 12.21 -0.66
N THR A 314 -7.86 11.88 0.36
CA THR A 314 -8.70 12.85 1.09
C THR A 314 -8.31 12.91 2.56
N LEU A 315 -8.64 14.02 3.19
CA LEU A 315 -8.34 14.33 4.57
C LEU A 315 -9.64 14.57 5.35
N GLY A 316 -9.67 14.17 6.60
CA GLY A 316 -10.80 14.41 7.50
C GLY A 316 -10.36 14.37 8.96
N LYS A 317 -11.20 14.89 9.85
CA LYS A 317 -11.02 14.73 11.30
C LYS A 317 -11.25 13.28 11.74
N ASP A 318 -12.07 12.56 10.97
CA ASP A 318 -12.38 11.14 11.15
C ASP A 318 -12.58 10.45 9.79
N LEU A 319 -12.77 9.13 9.82
CA LEU A 319 -12.95 8.34 8.60
C LEU A 319 -14.22 8.74 7.83
N ALA A 320 -15.30 9.09 8.54
CA ALA A 320 -16.57 9.45 7.90
C ALA A 320 -16.44 10.76 7.11
N GLU A 321 -15.75 11.76 7.65
CA GLU A 321 -15.47 13.01 6.95
C GLU A 321 -14.56 12.80 5.73
N ALA A 322 -13.45 12.06 5.89
CA ALA A 322 -12.56 11.74 4.77
C ALA A 322 -13.27 10.95 3.65
N GLN A 323 -14.18 10.03 4.01
CA GLN A 323 -15.01 9.31 3.05
C GLN A 323 -16.00 10.22 2.34
N ALA A 324 -16.63 11.15 3.07
CA ALA A 324 -17.56 12.11 2.47
C ALA A 324 -16.85 13.03 1.47
N GLU A 325 -15.62 13.46 1.77
CA GLU A 325 -14.79 14.21 0.82
C GLU A 325 -14.45 13.39 -0.42
N LYS A 326 -14.03 12.11 -0.25
CA LYS A 326 -13.81 11.21 -1.39
C LYS A 326 -15.05 11.09 -2.27
N ASP A 327 -16.22 10.94 -1.69
CA ASP A 327 -17.47 10.76 -2.44
C ASP A 327 -17.84 12.03 -3.23
N LYS A 328 -17.58 13.22 -2.69
CA LYS A 328 -17.76 14.50 -3.40
C LYS A 328 -16.81 14.59 -4.61
N LEU A 329 -15.52 14.27 -4.43
CA LEU A 329 -14.55 14.28 -5.52
C LEU A 329 -14.92 13.27 -6.60
N ALA A 330 -15.33 12.06 -6.21
CA ALA A 330 -15.74 11.01 -7.13
C ALA A 330 -16.96 11.42 -7.96
N GLU A 331 -17.96 12.02 -7.32
CA GLU A 331 -19.18 12.50 -8.03
C GLU A 331 -18.83 13.59 -9.03
N ALA A 332 -17.96 14.54 -8.67
CA ALA A 332 -17.52 15.60 -9.56
C ALA A 332 -16.74 15.10 -10.78
N LEU A 333 -16.05 13.94 -10.67
CA LEU A 333 -15.24 13.40 -11.76
C LEU A 333 -15.99 12.40 -12.66
N LYS A 334 -17.17 11.92 -12.27
CA LYS A 334 -17.99 11.02 -13.11
C LYS A 334 -18.25 11.57 -14.51
N PRO A 335 -18.65 12.86 -14.69
CA PRO A 335 -18.89 13.42 -16.02
C PRO A 335 -17.62 13.47 -16.90
N VAL A 336 -16.45 13.59 -16.29
CA VAL A 336 -15.15 13.62 -17.00
C VAL A 336 -14.81 12.24 -17.56
N MET A 337 -15.30 11.17 -16.94
CA MET A 337 -15.09 9.77 -17.33
C MET A 337 -16.24 9.22 -18.21
N ALA A 338 -17.28 10.00 -18.49
CA ALA A 338 -18.45 9.57 -19.26
C ALA A 338 -18.28 9.61 -20.82
#